data_95110c617b3a76ea37a0c310ce097cbe
#
_entry.id   95110c617b3a76ea37a0c310ce097cbe
#
_cell.length_a   1.000
_cell.length_b   1.000
_cell.length_c   1.000
_cell.angle_alpha   90.00
_cell.angle_beta   90.00
_cell.angle_gamma   90.00
#
_symmetry.space_group_name_H-M   'P 1'
#
loop_
_entity.id
_entity.type
_entity.pdbx_description
1 polymer ?
#
loop_
_entity_poly.entity_id
_entity_poly.type
_entity_poly.pdbx_seq_one_letter_code
_entity_poly.pdbx_strand_id
1 'polypeptide(L)'
;MSFAGRPPDTRKRASQGIAFFRLGVLAALMVLAPWASVEAAPIEVRFAEGAAHGLLLVGLVSGETVGHGDLLQTAHGDRVESRLILRFKDGSVHDEHVVFSQQRVFTLLSYRLMQRGPSFPETVAVSLDRKTGSYNARSARDGKEQESSGSIELPADVYNGMVVTLVKNLAPGASETVQVVAFTPKPRLIRLEVTPAGAQRVVAADLARQATRYALKPRLGAALRLFATVMGMAPADQECVILTEDVPAFVRCDGPLYVKGPVWRIEQTVAR
;
A
#
# COMPACT_ATOMS: atom_id res chain seq x y z
N MET A 1 78.93 66.08 2.96
CA MET A 1 77.64 66.64 3.38
C MET A 1 76.72 65.48 3.74
N SER A 2 76.41 65.45 5.01
CA SER A 2 75.64 64.46 5.77
C SER A 2 74.14 64.62 5.51
N PHE A 3 73.40 63.49 5.36
CA PHE A 3 72.05 63.44 5.88
C PHE A 3 71.69 61.98 6.25
N ALA A 4 71.47 61.83 7.58
CA ALA A 4 70.97 60.64 8.19
C ALA A 4 69.48 60.47 7.96
N GLY A 5 69.03 59.28 7.61
CA GLY A 5 67.63 58.89 7.47
C GLY A 5 67.31 57.77 8.50
N ARG A 6 66.38 58.06 9.41
CA ARG A 6 65.89 57.23 10.51
C ARG A 6 65.12 55.97 10.02
N PRO A 7 65.16 54.81 10.69
CA PRO A 7 64.39 53.66 10.30
C PRO A 7 62.93 53.78 10.81
N PRO A 8 61.92 53.24 10.11
CA PRO A 8 60.54 53.22 10.56
C PRO A 8 60.24 52.07 11.55
N ASP A 9 59.45 52.42 12.49
CA ASP A 9 58.90 51.72 13.62
C ASP A 9 58.10 50.47 13.20
N THR A 10 58.53 49.28 13.65
CA THR A 10 57.84 48.00 13.49
C THR A 10 57.09 47.62 14.76
N ARG A 11 55.94 48.22 15.00
CA ARG A 11 54.99 47.72 16.01
C ARG A 11 53.58 48.10 15.63
N LYS A 12 52.85 47.18 15.02
CA LYS A 12 51.38 46.98 15.12
C LYS A 12 50.88 46.11 13.96
N ARG A 13 50.98 44.80 14.10
CA ARG A 13 50.13 43.85 13.39
C ARG A 13 50.22 42.48 14.07
N ALA A 14 49.59 42.36 15.20
CA ALA A 14 49.32 41.07 15.81
C ALA A 14 48.09 41.19 16.72
N SER A 15 46.89 41.17 16.14
CA SER A 15 45.66 40.84 16.89
C SER A 15 44.40 40.90 16.00
N GLN A 16 44.37 40.20 14.87
CA GLN A 16 43.12 40.02 14.11
C GLN A 16 42.97 38.62 13.47
N GLY A 17 43.72 37.62 13.96
CA GLY A 17 43.71 36.27 13.35
C GLY A 17 42.96 35.19 14.14
N ILE A 18 42.32 35.47 15.30
CA ILE A 18 41.77 34.40 16.17
C ILE A 18 40.24 34.41 16.28
N ALA A 19 39.55 35.39 15.73
CA ALA A 19 38.07 35.51 15.84
C ALA A 19 37.26 34.79 14.76
N PHE A 20 37.86 34.36 13.64
CA PHE A 20 37.13 33.73 12.55
C PHE A 20 37.12 32.19 12.57
N PHE A 21 37.86 31.55 13.47
CA PHE A 21 37.96 30.07 13.50
C PHE A 21 36.98 29.39 14.49
N ARG A 22 36.21 30.16 15.27
CA ARG A 22 35.23 29.60 16.21
C ARG A 22 33.77 29.62 15.75
N LEU A 23 33.43 30.26 14.63
CA LEU A 23 32.08 30.26 14.10
C LEU A 23 31.83 29.16 13.05
N GLY A 24 32.87 28.52 12.53
CA GLY A 24 32.77 27.48 11.49
C GLY A 24 32.45 26.08 12.01
N VAL A 25 32.63 25.80 13.32
CA VAL A 25 32.46 24.44 13.86
C VAL A 25 31.04 24.21 14.43
N LEU A 26 30.26 25.24 14.70
CA LEU A 26 28.90 25.11 15.20
C LEU A 26 27.84 24.92 14.07
N ALA A 27 28.16 25.21 12.81
CA ALA A 27 27.23 25.06 11.70
C ALA A 27 27.25 23.65 11.07
N ALA A 28 28.24 22.81 11.37
CA ALA A 28 28.37 21.48 10.77
C ALA A 28 27.72 20.35 11.59
N LEU A 29 27.16 20.62 12.77
CA LEU A 29 26.57 19.61 13.65
C LEU A 29 25.01 19.52 13.56
N MET A 30 24.38 20.28 12.67
CA MET A 30 22.91 20.27 12.51
C MET A 30 22.38 19.43 11.33
N VAL A 31 23.18 18.61 10.67
CA VAL A 31 22.73 17.87 9.45
C VAL A 31 22.70 16.35 9.65
N LEU A 32 22.94 15.85 10.84
CA LEU A 32 22.84 14.41 11.15
C LEU A 32 21.71 14.14 12.17
N ALA A 33 20.54 14.73 11.96
CA ALA A 33 19.35 14.13 12.52
C ALA A 33 19.10 12.85 11.69
N PRO A 34 19.15 11.64 12.27
CA PRO A 34 18.70 10.46 11.55
C PRO A 34 17.24 10.74 11.18
N TRP A 35 16.94 10.67 9.90
CA TRP A 35 15.56 10.58 9.47
C TRP A 35 15.05 9.25 10.03
N ALA A 36 14.48 9.30 11.22
CA ALA A 36 13.75 8.19 11.77
C ALA A 36 12.70 7.84 10.70
N SER A 37 12.92 6.71 10.05
CA SER A 37 11.87 6.11 9.22
C SER A 37 10.71 5.91 10.19
N VAL A 38 9.65 6.70 10.06
CA VAL A 38 8.42 6.43 10.78
C VAL A 38 7.96 5.08 10.25
N GLU A 39 8.29 4.03 10.96
CA GLU A 39 7.72 2.71 10.74
C GLU A 39 6.22 2.88 10.97
N ALA A 40 5.43 2.51 9.95
CA ALA A 40 3.98 2.57 10.09
C ALA A 40 3.57 1.61 11.20
N ALA A 41 2.72 2.08 12.11
CA ALA A 41 2.24 1.25 13.20
C ALA A 41 1.29 0.16 12.65
N PRO A 42 1.33 -1.06 13.19
CA PRO A 42 0.35 -2.09 12.84
C PRO A 42 -1.07 -1.61 13.15
N ILE A 43 -2.03 -1.97 12.29
CA ILE A 43 -3.44 -1.60 12.45
C ILE A 43 -4.06 -2.41 13.58
N GLU A 44 -4.67 -1.72 14.54
CA GLU A 44 -5.38 -2.35 15.66
C GLU A 44 -6.68 -3.04 15.20
N VAL A 45 -7.03 -4.14 15.86
CA VAL A 45 -8.30 -4.85 15.68
C VAL A 45 -9.37 -4.15 16.48
N ARG A 46 -10.18 -3.32 15.82
CA ARG A 46 -11.36 -2.67 16.42
C ARG A 46 -12.61 -3.50 16.17
N PHE A 47 -12.70 -4.14 15.02
CA PHE A 47 -13.78 -5.02 14.61
C PHE A 47 -13.17 -6.33 14.12
N ALA A 48 -13.32 -7.39 14.91
CA ALA A 48 -12.84 -8.72 14.53
C ALA A 48 -13.66 -9.27 13.37
N GLU A 49 -12.95 -9.90 12.43
CA GLU A 49 -13.58 -10.58 11.31
C GLU A 49 -14.15 -11.93 11.75
N GLY A 50 -15.34 -12.24 11.25
CA GLY A 50 -16.04 -13.51 11.47
C GLY A 50 -16.11 -14.38 10.24
N ALA A 51 -16.93 -15.43 10.30
CA ALA A 51 -17.31 -16.20 9.12
C ALA A 51 -18.26 -15.37 8.24
N ALA A 52 -17.98 -15.28 6.94
CA ALA A 52 -18.79 -14.53 6.00
C ALA A 52 -18.73 -15.14 4.59
N HIS A 53 -19.83 -14.98 3.84
CA HIS A 53 -19.87 -15.22 2.40
C HIS A 53 -20.52 -14.01 1.74
N GLY A 54 -19.73 -13.26 0.97
CA GLY A 54 -20.17 -12.13 0.19
C GLY A 54 -20.28 -12.50 -1.29
N LEU A 55 -21.42 -12.26 -1.89
CA LEU A 55 -21.61 -12.35 -3.34
C LEU A 55 -21.25 -11.00 -3.97
N LEU A 56 -20.44 -11.01 -5.01
CA LEU A 56 -19.87 -9.79 -5.60
C LEU A 56 -20.24 -9.68 -7.08
N LEU A 57 -20.44 -8.44 -7.53
CA LEU A 57 -20.44 -8.08 -8.94
C LEU A 57 -19.11 -7.44 -9.31
N VAL A 58 -18.64 -7.75 -10.51
CA VAL A 58 -17.50 -7.10 -11.13
C VAL A 58 -18.02 -6.30 -12.32
N GLY A 59 -17.81 -5.01 -12.29
CA GLY A 59 -18.26 -4.08 -13.33
C GLY A 59 -17.17 -3.12 -13.77
N LEU A 60 -17.47 -2.41 -14.85
CA LEU A 60 -16.77 -1.20 -15.23
C LEU A 60 -17.36 0.00 -14.48
N VAL A 61 -16.59 1.09 -14.34
CA VAL A 61 -17.11 2.33 -13.76
C VAL A 61 -18.30 2.90 -14.55
N SER A 62 -18.40 2.55 -15.84
CA SER A 62 -19.55 2.87 -16.71
C SER A 62 -20.87 2.19 -16.30
N GLY A 63 -20.82 1.20 -15.39
CA GLY A 63 -21.98 0.42 -14.94
C GLY A 63 -22.17 -0.92 -15.64
N GLU A 64 -21.37 -1.24 -16.65
CA GLU A 64 -21.44 -2.55 -17.32
C GLU A 64 -20.91 -3.65 -16.40
N THR A 65 -21.69 -4.70 -16.17
CA THR A 65 -21.27 -5.89 -15.42
C THR A 65 -20.47 -6.82 -16.33
N VAL A 66 -19.20 -7.05 -15.97
CA VAL A 66 -18.24 -7.87 -16.70
C VAL A 66 -17.93 -9.21 -16.02
N GLY A 67 -18.42 -9.42 -14.80
CA GLY A 67 -18.18 -10.66 -14.05
C GLY A 67 -18.93 -10.70 -12.73
N HIS A 68 -18.64 -11.72 -11.96
CA HIS A 68 -19.14 -11.94 -10.60
C HIS A 68 -18.04 -12.54 -9.73
N GLY A 69 -18.26 -12.55 -8.43
CA GLY A 69 -17.27 -13.11 -7.50
C GLY A 69 -17.86 -13.54 -6.18
N ASP A 70 -17.02 -14.19 -5.41
CA ASP A 70 -17.28 -14.65 -4.06
C ASP A 70 -16.16 -14.15 -3.15
N LEU A 71 -16.54 -13.60 -1.99
CA LEU A 71 -15.66 -13.38 -0.86
C LEU A 71 -16.03 -14.39 0.22
N LEU A 72 -15.20 -15.39 0.42
CA LEU A 72 -15.36 -16.42 1.43
C LEU A 72 -14.42 -16.13 2.59
N GLN A 73 -14.93 -16.10 3.80
CA GLN A 73 -14.15 -15.85 5.00
C GLN A 73 -14.52 -16.83 6.09
N THR A 74 -13.50 -17.43 6.72
CA THR A 74 -13.65 -18.30 7.88
C THR A 74 -12.75 -17.84 9.00
N ALA A 75 -13.24 -17.88 10.24
CA ALA A 75 -12.47 -17.51 11.42
C ALA A 75 -12.36 -18.72 12.36
N HIS A 76 -11.14 -18.99 12.81
CA HIS A 76 -10.82 -20.02 13.80
C HIS A 76 -10.03 -19.36 14.95
N GLY A 77 -10.75 -18.89 15.96
CA GLY A 77 -10.19 -18.04 16.99
C GLY A 77 -9.71 -16.71 16.39
N ASP A 78 -8.44 -16.40 16.59
CA ASP A 78 -7.78 -15.20 16.06
C ASP A 78 -7.19 -15.37 14.64
N ARG A 79 -7.26 -16.57 14.09
CA ARG A 79 -6.81 -16.87 12.72
C ARG A 79 -7.99 -16.77 11.75
N VAL A 80 -7.82 -15.96 10.72
CA VAL A 80 -8.81 -15.76 9.65
C VAL A 80 -8.22 -16.18 8.31
N GLU A 81 -9.03 -16.92 7.54
CA GLU A 81 -8.78 -17.22 6.13
C GLU A 81 -9.81 -16.48 5.29
N SER A 82 -9.35 -15.70 4.32
CA SER A 82 -10.19 -14.94 3.39
C SER A 82 -9.79 -15.29 1.96
N ARG A 83 -10.78 -15.60 1.13
CA ARG A 83 -10.58 -15.90 -0.29
C ARG A 83 -11.53 -15.08 -1.13
N LEU A 84 -10.97 -14.26 -2.03
CA LEU A 84 -11.68 -13.49 -3.04
C LEU A 84 -11.50 -14.19 -4.40
N ILE A 85 -12.60 -14.60 -5.01
CA ILE A 85 -12.58 -15.20 -6.35
C ILE A 85 -13.44 -14.34 -7.26
N LEU A 86 -12.84 -13.77 -8.31
CA LEU A 86 -13.56 -13.04 -9.35
C LEU A 86 -13.52 -13.84 -10.67
N ARG A 87 -14.67 -14.00 -11.30
CA ARG A 87 -14.84 -14.71 -12.57
C ARG A 87 -15.44 -13.75 -13.57
N PHE A 88 -14.69 -13.50 -14.64
CA PHE A 88 -15.10 -12.59 -15.71
C PHE A 88 -15.86 -13.34 -16.79
N LYS A 89 -16.70 -12.64 -17.54
CA LYS A 89 -17.48 -13.20 -18.66
C LYS A 89 -16.63 -13.78 -19.79
N ASP A 90 -15.38 -13.28 -19.94
CA ASP A 90 -14.42 -13.76 -20.93
C ASP A 90 -13.64 -15.01 -20.48
N GLY A 91 -13.98 -15.59 -19.32
CA GLY A 91 -13.33 -16.76 -18.73
C GLY A 91 -12.10 -16.43 -17.89
N SER A 92 -11.75 -15.14 -17.74
CA SER A 92 -10.67 -14.73 -16.84
C SER A 92 -11.02 -14.98 -15.39
N VAL A 93 -9.98 -15.25 -14.59
CA VAL A 93 -10.11 -15.52 -13.14
C VAL A 93 -9.05 -14.73 -12.37
N HIS A 94 -9.49 -14.09 -11.31
CA HIS A 94 -8.64 -13.57 -10.23
C HIS A 94 -9.01 -14.31 -8.96
N ASP A 95 -8.04 -14.97 -8.33
CA ASP A 95 -8.20 -15.77 -7.12
C ASP A 95 -7.14 -15.35 -6.11
N GLU A 96 -7.58 -14.66 -5.07
CA GLU A 96 -6.73 -14.12 -4.01
C GLU A 96 -7.06 -14.80 -2.69
N HIS A 97 -6.07 -15.37 -2.03
CA HIS A 97 -6.22 -16.06 -0.76
C HIS A 97 -5.27 -15.47 0.27
N VAL A 98 -5.82 -15.09 1.39
CA VAL A 98 -5.12 -14.41 2.49
C VAL A 98 -5.38 -15.16 3.79
N VAL A 99 -4.34 -15.36 4.57
CA VAL A 99 -4.44 -15.83 5.95
C VAL A 99 -3.81 -14.78 6.84
N PHE A 100 -4.53 -14.36 7.88
CA PHE A 100 -4.05 -13.36 8.82
C PHE A 100 -4.46 -13.68 10.25
N SER A 101 -3.79 -13.05 11.20
CA SER A 101 -4.14 -13.04 12.62
C SER A 101 -4.78 -11.71 13.00
N GLN A 102 -5.75 -11.78 13.94
CA GLN A 102 -6.50 -10.65 14.47
C GLN A 102 -6.53 -10.65 16.01
N GLN A 103 -5.36 -10.73 16.66
CA GLN A 103 -5.29 -10.68 18.13
C GLN A 103 -5.54 -9.25 18.64
N ARG A 104 -4.50 -8.44 18.77
CA ARG A 104 -4.60 -7.01 19.09
C ARG A 104 -4.41 -6.13 17.85
N VAL A 105 -3.56 -6.60 16.95
CA VAL A 105 -3.28 -5.98 15.66
C VAL A 105 -3.44 -7.02 14.56
N PHE A 106 -3.77 -6.56 13.37
CA PHE A 106 -3.78 -7.43 12.21
C PHE A 106 -2.35 -7.81 11.80
N THR A 107 -2.15 -9.06 11.46
CA THR A 107 -0.88 -9.57 10.99
C THR A 107 -1.09 -10.51 9.81
N LEU A 108 -0.59 -10.16 8.64
CA LEU A 108 -0.57 -11.06 7.49
C LEU A 108 0.28 -12.30 7.82
N LEU A 109 -0.25 -13.50 7.65
CA LEU A 109 0.46 -14.78 7.84
C LEU A 109 0.89 -15.39 6.51
N SER A 110 -0.01 -15.43 5.53
CA SER A 110 0.31 -15.87 4.18
C SER A 110 -0.59 -15.20 3.14
N TYR A 111 -0.07 -15.12 1.92
CA TYR A 111 -0.76 -14.53 0.78
C TYR A 111 -0.54 -15.38 -0.47
N ARG A 112 -1.59 -15.56 -1.26
CA ARG A 112 -1.52 -16.18 -2.58
C ARG A 112 -2.40 -15.40 -3.54
N LEU A 113 -1.94 -15.24 -4.77
CA LEU A 113 -2.71 -14.66 -5.86
C LEU A 113 -2.49 -15.49 -7.12
N MET A 114 -3.57 -15.75 -7.83
CA MET A 114 -3.56 -16.30 -9.18
C MET A 114 -4.44 -15.43 -10.08
N GLN A 115 -3.88 -14.98 -11.20
CA GLN A 115 -4.61 -14.27 -12.26
C GLN A 115 -4.34 -14.97 -13.60
N ARG A 116 -5.39 -15.19 -14.39
CA ARG A 116 -5.27 -15.77 -15.71
C ARG A 116 -6.46 -15.41 -16.61
N GLY A 117 -6.25 -15.47 -17.89
CA GLY A 117 -7.30 -15.28 -18.92
C GLY A 117 -7.19 -13.93 -19.63
N PRO A 118 -8.06 -13.68 -20.65
CA PRO A 118 -7.96 -12.54 -21.57
C PRO A 118 -7.99 -11.16 -20.93
N SER A 119 -8.67 -10.98 -19.78
CA SER A 119 -8.70 -9.70 -19.06
C SER A 119 -7.36 -9.34 -18.42
N PHE A 120 -6.39 -10.26 -18.36
CA PHE A 120 -5.07 -10.03 -17.77
C PHE A 120 -3.97 -10.11 -18.83
N PRO A 121 -2.96 -9.20 -18.81
CA PRO A 121 -1.89 -9.18 -19.82
C PRO A 121 -0.95 -10.38 -19.71
N GLU A 122 -0.95 -11.05 -18.56
CA GLU A 122 -0.13 -12.21 -18.25
C GLU A 122 -0.83 -13.10 -17.22
N THR A 123 -0.53 -14.40 -17.26
CA THR A 123 -0.86 -15.29 -16.16
C THR A 123 0.11 -15.03 -15.02
N VAL A 124 -0.42 -14.84 -13.81
CA VAL A 124 0.38 -14.58 -12.61
C VAL A 124 0.01 -15.59 -11.53
N ALA A 125 1.02 -16.15 -10.87
CA ALA A 125 0.83 -16.93 -9.66
C ALA A 125 1.91 -16.52 -8.64
N VAL A 126 1.49 -15.99 -7.49
CA VAL A 126 2.40 -15.58 -6.42
C VAL A 126 2.01 -16.20 -5.10
N SER A 127 2.99 -16.43 -4.25
CA SER A 127 2.79 -16.82 -2.86
C SER A 127 3.81 -16.14 -1.96
N LEU A 128 3.41 -15.92 -0.71
CA LEU A 128 4.20 -15.29 0.33
C LEU A 128 3.87 -15.95 1.66
N ASP A 129 4.88 -16.31 2.42
CA ASP A 129 4.75 -16.86 3.77
C ASP A 129 5.55 -16.02 4.76
N ARG A 130 4.88 -15.45 5.76
CA ARG A 130 5.52 -14.56 6.75
C ARG A 130 6.49 -15.32 7.66
N LYS A 131 6.18 -16.55 8.02
CA LYS A 131 6.98 -17.29 9.00
C LYS A 131 8.40 -17.54 8.48
N THR A 132 8.53 -17.80 7.19
CA THR A 132 9.81 -18.08 6.53
C THR A 132 10.36 -16.87 5.77
N GLY A 133 9.53 -15.86 5.53
CA GLY A 133 9.81 -14.76 4.59
C GLY A 133 9.85 -15.23 3.14
N SER A 134 9.57 -16.50 2.84
CA SER A 134 9.70 -17.05 1.51
C SER A 134 8.62 -16.53 0.57
N TYR A 135 9.01 -16.29 -0.67
CA TYR A 135 8.10 -15.97 -1.75
C TYR A 135 8.39 -16.83 -2.99
N ASN A 136 7.35 -17.06 -3.78
CA ASN A 136 7.46 -17.55 -5.15
C ASN A 136 6.56 -16.68 -6.03
N ALA A 137 7.08 -16.25 -7.17
CA ALA A 137 6.36 -15.46 -8.16
C ALA A 137 6.62 -16.04 -9.54
N ARG A 138 5.56 -16.45 -10.23
CA ARG A 138 5.58 -16.94 -11.60
C ARG A 138 4.70 -16.05 -12.44
N SER A 139 5.16 -15.69 -13.63
CA SER A 139 4.35 -15.06 -14.65
C SER A 139 4.60 -15.67 -16.01
N ALA A 140 3.57 -15.69 -16.85
CA ALA A 140 3.66 -16.17 -18.23
C ALA A 140 2.95 -15.19 -19.16
N ARG A 141 3.68 -14.71 -20.17
CA ARG A 141 3.18 -13.80 -21.20
C ARG A 141 3.76 -14.17 -22.58
N ASP A 142 2.88 -14.29 -23.58
CA ASP A 142 3.28 -14.59 -24.97
C ASP A 142 4.22 -15.82 -25.07
N GLY A 143 3.93 -16.88 -24.29
CA GLY A 143 4.74 -18.11 -24.24
C GLY A 143 6.08 -17.97 -23.49
N LYS A 144 6.40 -16.82 -22.92
CA LYS A 144 7.57 -16.61 -22.08
C LYS A 144 7.20 -16.71 -20.62
N GLU A 145 7.81 -17.64 -19.92
CA GLU A 145 7.65 -17.82 -18.48
C GLU A 145 8.79 -17.12 -17.75
N GLN A 146 8.46 -16.51 -16.62
CA GLN A 146 9.39 -15.94 -15.68
C GLN A 146 9.07 -16.48 -14.29
N GLU A 147 10.09 -16.92 -13.59
CA GLU A 147 9.98 -17.35 -12.19
C GLU A 147 11.01 -16.64 -11.34
N SER A 148 10.58 -16.22 -10.16
CA SER A 148 11.43 -15.63 -9.13
C SER A 148 11.02 -16.18 -7.79
N SER A 149 11.97 -16.71 -7.04
CA SER A 149 11.77 -17.19 -5.69
C SER A 149 12.91 -16.74 -4.79
N GLY A 150 12.64 -16.66 -3.49
CA GLY A 150 13.63 -16.22 -2.53
C GLY A 150 13.00 -15.88 -1.19
N SER A 151 13.66 -15.00 -0.47
CA SER A 151 13.19 -14.51 0.83
C SER A 151 13.14 -12.99 0.84
N ILE A 152 12.14 -12.44 1.53
CA ILE A 152 11.96 -11.01 1.79
C ILE A 152 11.63 -10.82 3.27
N GLU A 153 12.26 -9.85 3.89
CA GLU A 153 11.86 -9.41 5.23
C GLU A 153 10.51 -8.67 5.14
N LEU A 154 9.57 -9.09 5.99
CA LEU A 154 8.21 -8.54 6.02
C LEU A 154 8.01 -7.72 7.30
N PRO A 155 8.02 -6.40 7.22
CA PRO A 155 7.59 -5.52 8.31
C PRO A 155 6.19 -5.88 8.83
N ALA A 156 5.90 -5.49 10.07
CA ALA A 156 4.62 -5.83 10.72
C ALA A 156 3.40 -5.24 10.00
N ASP A 157 3.59 -4.15 9.29
CA ASP A 157 2.57 -3.37 8.54
C ASP A 157 2.40 -3.79 7.07
N VAL A 158 2.79 -5.02 6.72
CA VAL A 158 2.55 -5.59 5.37
C VAL A 158 1.22 -6.33 5.33
N TYR A 159 0.34 -5.95 4.37
CA TYR A 159 -1.07 -6.35 4.35
C TYR A 159 -1.63 -6.66 2.95
N ASN A 160 -0.91 -7.47 2.16
CA ASN A 160 -1.46 -7.92 0.86
C ASN A 160 -2.83 -8.58 1.03
N GLY A 161 -3.78 -8.19 0.18
CA GLY A 161 -5.15 -8.73 0.17
C GLY A 161 -6.02 -8.38 1.37
N MET A 162 -5.55 -7.51 2.28
CA MET A 162 -6.28 -7.17 3.51
C MET A 162 -6.87 -5.75 3.51
N VAL A 163 -6.84 -5.04 2.39
CA VAL A 163 -7.21 -3.63 2.32
C VAL A 163 -8.60 -3.36 2.92
N VAL A 164 -9.62 -4.14 2.56
CA VAL A 164 -10.98 -3.98 3.07
C VAL A 164 -11.04 -4.17 4.59
N THR A 165 -10.36 -5.20 5.11
CA THR A 165 -10.27 -5.46 6.55
C THR A 165 -9.63 -4.28 7.29
N LEU A 166 -8.53 -3.72 6.74
CA LEU A 166 -7.86 -2.57 7.35
C LEU A 166 -8.76 -1.33 7.37
N VAL A 167 -9.37 -1.00 6.23
CA VAL A 167 -10.22 0.20 6.11
C VAL A 167 -11.41 0.14 7.08
N LYS A 168 -12.00 -1.03 7.30
CA LYS A 168 -13.05 -1.24 8.31
C LYS A 168 -12.58 -0.96 9.75
N ASN A 169 -11.28 -1.08 9.99
CA ASN A 169 -10.69 -0.97 11.32
C ASN A 169 -10.00 0.37 11.60
N LEU A 170 -9.91 1.27 10.62
CA LEU A 170 -9.36 2.61 10.85
C LEU A 170 -10.22 3.40 11.84
N ALA A 171 -9.58 4.21 12.67
CA ALA A 171 -10.30 5.16 13.49
C ALA A 171 -11.04 6.17 12.60
N PRO A 172 -12.23 6.67 13.00
CA PRO A 172 -12.96 7.65 12.23
C PRO A 172 -12.11 8.87 11.90
N GLY A 173 -12.00 9.20 10.60
CA GLY A 173 -11.19 10.33 10.12
C GLY A 173 -9.69 10.10 10.10
N ALA A 174 -9.19 8.96 10.56
CA ALA A 174 -7.75 8.66 10.54
C ALA A 174 -7.25 8.36 9.12
N SER A 175 -6.03 8.80 8.85
CA SER A 175 -5.24 8.42 7.69
C SER A 175 -4.09 7.53 8.14
N GLU A 176 -3.85 6.44 7.42
CA GLU A 176 -2.81 5.50 7.75
C GLU A 176 -1.93 5.20 6.54
N THR A 177 -0.69 4.82 6.81
CA THR A 177 0.21 4.32 5.76
C THR A 177 0.57 2.89 6.10
N VAL A 178 0.28 1.98 5.18
CA VAL A 178 0.60 0.56 5.30
C VAL A 178 1.51 0.13 4.15
N GLN A 179 1.97 -1.11 4.16
CA GLN A 179 2.79 -1.65 3.10
C GLN A 179 2.12 -2.83 2.41
N VAL A 180 2.44 -3.00 1.14
CA VAL A 180 2.10 -4.19 0.35
C VAL A 180 3.33 -4.65 -0.43
N VAL A 181 3.46 -5.94 -0.64
CA VAL A 181 4.47 -6.50 -1.53
C VAL A 181 3.94 -6.43 -2.97
N ALA A 182 4.62 -5.69 -3.82
CA ALA A 182 4.39 -5.72 -5.26
C ALA A 182 5.32 -6.78 -5.88
N PHE A 183 4.73 -7.74 -6.57
CA PHE A 183 5.45 -8.77 -7.30
C PHE A 183 5.70 -8.28 -8.74
N THR A 184 6.78 -7.54 -8.89
CA THR A 184 7.43 -7.26 -10.18
C THR A 184 8.69 -8.13 -10.22
N PRO A 185 9.47 -8.30 -11.28
CA PRO A 185 10.45 -9.40 -11.37
C PRO A 185 11.18 -9.75 -10.07
N LYS A 186 11.36 -8.74 -9.18
CA LYS A 186 11.74 -8.94 -7.78
C LYS A 186 10.70 -8.28 -6.88
N PRO A 187 10.23 -8.95 -5.81
CA PRO A 187 9.25 -8.38 -4.89
C PRO A 187 9.81 -7.11 -4.24
N ARG A 188 8.94 -6.12 -4.07
CA ARG A 188 9.28 -4.82 -3.46
C ARG A 188 8.17 -4.39 -2.52
N LEU A 189 8.54 -3.81 -1.39
CA LEU A 189 7.61 -3.15 -0.50
C LEU A 189 7.19 -1.81 -1.09
N ILE A 190 5.89 -1.61 -1.23
CA ILE A 190 5.26 -0.37 -1.67
C ILE A 190 4.42 0.17 -0.52
N ARG A 191 4.60 1.44 -0.19
CA ARG A 191 3.75 2.12 0.77
C ARG A 191 2.41 2.45 0.13
N LEU A 192 1.33 2.19 0.85
CA LEU A 192 -0.04 2.50 0.48
C LEU A 192 -0.61 3.46 1.52
N GLU A 193 -0.88 4.69 1.12
CA GLU A 193 -1.56 5.68 1.96
C GLU A 193 -3.06 5.47 1.84
N VAL A 194 -3.73 5.32 2.97
CA VAL A 194 -5.18 5.15 3.09
C VAL A 194 -5.74 6.37 3.79
N THR A 195 -6.57 7.14 3.09
CA THR A 195 -7.12 8.39 3.60
C THR A 195 -8.62 8.46 3.42
N PRO A 196 -9.39 8.96 4.40
CA PRO A 196 -10.80 9.23 4.20
C PRO A 196 -10.99 10.33 3.14
N ALA A 197 -11.84 10.07 2.16
CA ALA A 197 -12.11 10.94 1.01
C ALA A 197 -13.52 11.52 1.01
N GLY A 198 -14.20 11.47 2.15
CA GLY A 198 -15.52 12.04 2.39
C GLY A 198 -16.60 11.03 2.70
N ALA A 199 -17.66 11.52 3.33
CA ALA A 199 -18.86 10.75 3.64
C ALA A 199 -19.81 10.73 2.44
N GLN A 200 -20.60 9.65 2.32
CA GLN A 200 -21.66 9.54 1.33
C GLN A 200 -22.81 8.69 1.89
N ARG A 201 -23.99 8.81 1.28
CA ARG A 201 -25.08 7.88 1.52
C ARG A 201 -25.09 6.80 0.46
N VAL A 202 -25.32 5.56 0.86
CA VAL A 202 -25.53 4.42 -0.02
C VAL A 202 -26.85 3.75 0.34
N VAL A 203 -27.46 3.09 -0.63
CA VAL A 203 -28.65 2.26 -0.36
C VAL A 203 -28.16 0.83 -0.18
N ALA A 204 -28.43 0.25 0.98
CA ALA A 204 -28.14 -1.14 1.30
C ALA A 204 -29.36 -1.77 1.97
N ALA A 205 -29.86 -2.89 1.43
CA ALA A 205 -31.10 -3.53 1.86
C ALA A 205 -32.30 -2.55 1.95
N ASP A 206 -32.49 -1.74 0.89
CA ASP A 206 -33.52 -0.71 0.72
C ASP A 206 -33.51 0.43 1.77
N LEU A 207 -32.45 0.52 2.57
CA LEU A 207 -32.25 1.57 3.56
C LEU A 207 -31.08 2.49 3.15
N ALA A 208 -31.28 3.80 3.35
CA ALA A 208 -30.20 4.77 3.21
C ALA A 208 -29.26 4.65 4.42
N ARG A 209 -28.00 4.30 4.15
CA ARG A 209 -26.95 4.07 5.13
C ARG A 209 -25.81 5.07 4.97
N GLN A 210 -25.13 5.39 6.06
CA GLN A 210 -23.93 6.22 6.03
C GLN A 210 -22.72 5.38 5.65
N ALA A 211 -21.90 5.92 4.72
CA ALA A 211 -20.68 5.29 4.29
C ALA A 211 -19.56 6.32 4.16
N THR A 212 -18.34 5.89 4.35
CA THR A 212 -17.14 6.68 4.10
C THR A 212 -16.40 6.14 2.87
N ARG A 213 -15.98 7.04 2.00
CA ARG A 213 -15.04 6.75 0.92
C ARG A 213 -13.63 6.85 1.45
N TYR A 214 -12.78 5.91 1.08
CA TYR A 214 -11.36 5.91 1.37
C TYR A 214 -10.58 5.88 0.07
N ALA A 215 -9.66 6.83 -0.09
CA ALA A 215 -8.70 6.82 -1.18
C ALA A 215 -7.44 6.04 -0.75
N LEU A 216 -6.99 5.16 -1.63
CA LEU A 216 -5.80 4.34 -1.45
C LEU A 216 -4.78 4.73 -2.50
N LYS A 217 -3.68 5.36 -2.06
CA LYS A 217 -2.67 5.95 -2.94
C LYS A 217 -1.32 5.26 -2.78
N PRO A 218 -0.85 4.52 -3.78
CA PRO A 218 0.50 3.97 -3.75
C PRO A 218 1.55 5.09 -3.70
N ARG A 219 2.45 5.04 -2.72
CA ARG A 219 3.55 5.98 -2.55
C ARG A 219 4.85 5.35 -3.04
N LEU A 220 5.26 5.74 -4.23
CA LEU A 220 6.55 5.35 -4.79
C LEU A 220 7.64 6.32 -4.34
N GLY A 221 8.82 5.81 -3.99
CA GLY A 221 10.00 6.66 -3.78
C GLY A 221 10.31 7.51 -5.02
N ALA A 222 10.99 8.65 -4.86
CA ALA A 222 11.18 9.63 -5.92
C ALA A 222 11.76 9.05 -7.22
N ALA A 223 12.81 8.23 -7.12
CA ALA A 223 13.44 7.58 -8.29
C ALA A 223 12.48 6.60 -9.00
N LEU A 224 11.75 5.79 -8.22
CA LEU A 224 10.79 4.83 -8.76
C LEU A 224 9.57 5.54 -9.36
N ARG A 225 9.13 6.65 -8.77
CA ARG A 225 8.05 7.49 -9.30
C ARG A 225 8.44 8.07 -10.65
N LEU A 226 9.63 8.67 -10.76
CA LEU A 226 10.11 9.22 -12.03
C LEU A 226 10.16 8.14 -13.12
N PHE A 227 10.74 6.99 -12.82
CA PHE A 227 10.80 5.85 -13.75
C PHE A 227 9.39 5.37 -14.12
N ALA A 228 8.50 5.18 -13.15
CA ALA A 228 7.12 4.74 -13.38
C ALA A 228 6.34 5.75 -14.24
N THR A 229 6.53 7.07 -14.03
CA THR A 229 5.89 8.11 -14.83
C THR A 229 6.39 8.10 -16.26
N VAL A 230 7.72 8.04 -16.48
CA VAL A 230 8.31 8.00 -17.81
C VAL A 230 7.88 6.75 -18.60
N MET A 231 7.78 5.60 -17.91
CA MET A 231 7.34 4.33 -18.52
C MET A 231 5.81 4.19 -18.57
N GLY A 232 5.06 5.18 -18.09
CA GLY A 232 3.59 5.11 -17.98
C GLY A 232 3.13 3.98 -17.05
N MET A 233 3.91 3.62 -16.04
CA MET A 233 3.65 2.52 -15.09
C MET A 233 3.24 3.03 -13.70
N ALA A 234 2.85 4.30 -13.59
CA ALA A 234 2.33 4.82 -12.33
C ALA A 234 1.09 4.01 -11.91
N PRO A 235 1.06 3.46 -10.69
CA PRO A 235 -0.12 2.75 -10.21
C PRO A 235 -1.27 3.73 -10.06
N ALA A 236 -2.47 3.31 -10.47
CA ALA A 236 -3.68 4.10 -10.30
C ALA A 236 -4.11 4.11 -8.82
N ASP A 237 -4.73 5.21 -8.42
CA ASP A 237 -5.41 5.31 -7.14
C ASP A 237 -6.59 4.32 -7.10
N GLN A 238 -6.88 3.80 -5.91
CA GLN A 238 -8.07 2.98 -5.66
C GLN A 238 -8.99 3.72 -4.71
N GLU A 239 -10.27 3.44 -4.80
CA GLU A 239 -11.28 3.98 -3.87
C GLU A 239 -12.11 2.84 -3.30
N CYS A 240 -12.25 2.79 -1.99
CA CYS A 240 -13.14 1.86 -1.30
C CYS A 240 -14.22 2.60 -0.52
N VAL A 241 -15.43 2.06 -0.52
CA VAL A 241 -16.59 2.57 0.22
C VAL A 241 -16.97 1.55 1.29
N ILE A 242 -17.01 2.01 2.52
CA ILE A 242 -17.30 1.21 3.70
C ILE A 242 -18.50 1.84 4.44
N LEU A 243 -19.49 1.06 4.81
CA LEU A 243 -20.51 1.47 5.78
C LEU A 243 -19.81 1.79 7.10
N THR A 244 -20.18 2.90 7.73
CA THR A 244 -19.54 3.39 8.97
C THR A 244 -20.50 3.46 10.14
N GLU A 245 -21.54 2.64 10.12
CA GLU A 245 -22.46 2.45 11.24
C GLU A 245 -21.82 1.54 12.31
N ASP A 246 -22.61 1.00 13.23
CA ASP A 246 -22.15 0.24 14.40
C ASP A 246 -21.10 -0.84 14.07
N VAL A 247 -21.30 -1.56 12.94
CA VAL A 247 -20.34 -2.54 12.41
C VAL A 247 -20.00 -2.15 10.98
N PRO A 248 -18.74 -1.78 10.71
CA PRO A 248 -18.30 -1.43 9.37
C PRO A 248 -18.45 -2.58 8.39
N ALA A 249 -19.02 -2.31 7.21
CA ALA A 249 -19.23 -3.31 6.19
C ALA A 249 -18.75 -2.84 4.81
N PHE A 250 -18.21 -3.76 4.03
CA PHE A 250 -17.79 -3.51 2.66
C PHE A 250 -19.00 -3.20 1.77
N VAL A 251 -18.87 -2.16 0.96
CA VAL A 251 -19.86 -1.81 -0.09
C VAL A 251 -19.27 -2.06 -1.46
N ARG A 252 -18.19 -1.38 -1.80
CA ARG A 252 -17.49 -1.52 -3.09
C ARG A 252 -16.05 -1.02 -3.00
N CYS A 253 -15.22 -1.48 -3.93
CA CYS A 253 -13.95 -0.86 -4.28
C CYS A 253 -13.84 -0.67 -5.79
N ASP A 254 -13.34 0.49 -6.19
CA ASP A 254 -13.00 0.84 -7.57
C ASP A 254 -11.48 0.89 -7.70
N GLY A 255 -10.90 0.11 -8.60
CA GLY A 255 -9.45 0.10 -8.78
C GLY A 255 -8.97 -0.96 -9.78
N PRO A 256 -7.71 -0.88 -10.21
CA PRO A 256 -7.10 -1.87 -11.07
C PRO A 256 -6.70 -3.12 -10.27
N LEU A 257 -6.83 -4.30 -10.87
CA LEU A 257 -6.35 -5.57 -10.30
C LEU A 257 -4.89 -5.89 -10.71
N TYR A 258 -4.29 -5.10 -11.58
CA TYR A 258 -2.89 -5.17 -11.97
C TYR A 258 -2.39 -3.81 -12.45
N VAL A 259 -1.08 -3.62 -12.50
CA VAL A 259 -0.46 -2.35 -12.95
C VAL A 259 -0.87 -2.04 -14.39
N LYS A 260 -1.41 -0.84 -14.65
CA LYS A 260 -2.01 -0.39 -15.92
C LYS A 260 -3.31 -1.12 -16.29
N GLY A 261 -3.90 -1.89 -15.40
CA GLY A 261 -5.21 -2.50 -15.62
C GLY A 261 -6.31 -1.45 -15.71
N PRO A 262 -7.44 -1.79 -16.31
CA PRO A 262 -8.63 -0.95 -16.22
C PRO A 262 -9.09 -0.84 -14.77
N VAL A 263 -9.84 0.21 -14.48
CA VAL A 263 -10.50 0.34 -13.19
C VAL A 263 -11.76 -0.53 -13.22
N TRP A 264 -11.74 -1.58 -12.40
CA TRP A 264 -12.93 -2.39 -12.13
C TRP A 264 -13.62 -1.91 -10.87
N ARG A 265 -14.93 -2.02 -10.88
CA ARG A 265 -15.76 -1.90 -9.70
C ARG A 265 -16.07 -3.28 -9.16
N ILE A 266 -15.69 -3.53 -7.92
CA ILE A 266 -16.06 -4.75 -7.20
C ILE A 266 -17.03 -4.30 -6.12
N GLU A 267 -18.27 -4.74 -6.18
CA GLU A 267 -19.32 -4.35 -5.24
C GLU A 267 -20.06 -5.55 -4.67
N GLN A 268 -20.45 -5.43 -3.41
CA GLN A 268 -21.24 -6.46 -2.76
C GLN A 268 -22.68 -6.41 -3.29
N THR A 269 -23.20 -7.57 -3.73
CA THR A 269 -24.61 -7.70 -4.02
C THR A 269 -25.39 -7.77 -2.71
N VAL A 270 -26.38 -6.90 -2.59
CA VAL A 270 -27.37 -7.03 -1.53
C VAL A 270 -28.54 -7.82 -2.10
N ALA A 271 -28.87 -8.94 -1.48
CA ALA A 271 -30.09 -9.63 -1.83
C ALA A 271 -31.27 -8.66 -1.65
N ARG A 272 -31.99 -8.42 -2.73
CA ARG A 272 -33.24 -7.64 -2.73
C ARG A 272 -34.37 -8.47 -2.19
#